data_de182d9afa3686270efff1530961c2b8
#
_entry.id   de182d9afa3686270efff1530961c2b8
#
_cell.length_a   1.000
_cell.length_b   1.000
_cell.length_c   1.000
_cell.angle_alpha   90.00
_cell.angle_beta   90.00
_cell.angle_gamma   90.00
#
_symmetry.space_group_name_H-M   'P 1'
#
loop_
_entity.id
_entity.type
_entity.pdbx_description
1 polymer ?
#
loop_
_entity_poly.entity_id
_entity_poly.type
_entity_poly.pdbx_seq_one_letter_code
_entity_poly.pdbx_strand_id
1 'polypeptide(L)'
;AYPALARMTDEVMTFPDIIRQTDRILDKFGRIKDNASDHLFTIRQELARTEGSISKTLNSILRAAQSDGLVEKDVAPTMRDGRLVIPIAPALKKKIKGIVHDESATGKTVFVEPAEVVEANNKVRELEAEERREIIRILTDITAIVRPHVKEILRSYVFMGQIDNVHARAEMAKQMKAIEPAVDNKPLIDWIEARHPLLQRSLEKQGKRIVPLEITLTADKRILIISGPNAGGKSVCLKTVGLMQYMLQCGLSIPV
;
A
#
# COMPACT_ATOMS: atom_id res chain seq x y z
N ALA A 1 -30.21 7.26 16.96
CA ALA A 1 -29.71 6.20 16.08
C ALA A 1 -30.02 6.58 14.63
N TYR A 2 -29.15 6.22 13.72
CA TYR A 2 -29.25 6.53 12.28
C TYR A 2 -29.65 5.27 11.51
N PRO A 3 -30.96 5.03 11.23
CA PRO A 3 -31.46 3.76 10.69
C PRO A 3 -30.87 3.41 9.31
N ALA A 4 -30.59 4.44 8.49
CA ALA A 4 -30.01 4.24 7.18
C ALA A 4 -28.57 3.71 7.26
N LEU A 5 -27.75 4.28 8.16
CA LEU A 5 -26.39 3.80 8.41
C LEU A 5 -26.39 2.41 9.05
N ALA A 6 -27.31 2.15 9.99
CA ALA A 6 -27.46 0.83 10.59
C ALA A 6 -27.71 -0.25 9.54
N ARG A 7 -28.64 -0.02 8.60
CA ARG A 7 -28.92 -0.95 7.50
C ARG A 7 -27.70 -1.21 6.60
N MET A 8 -26.82 -0.24 6.43
CA MET A 8 -25.60 -0.43 5.65
C MET A 8 -24.60 -1.36 6.34
N THR A 9 -24.69 -1.52 7.68
CA THR A 9 -23.77 -2.38 8.46
C THR A 9 -24.25 -3.82 8.61
N ASP A 10 -25.50 -4.14 8.22
CA ASP A 10 -26.11 -5.46 8.47
C ASP A 10 -25.34 -6.64 7.87
N GLU A 11 -24.63 -6.41 6.77
CA GLU A 11 -23.82 -7.44 6.10
C GLU A 11 -22.31 -7.33 6.37
N VAL A 12 -21.89 -6.40 7.24
CA VAL A 12 -20.47 -6.17 7.54
C VAL A 12 -20.00 -7.17 8.59
N MET A 13 -19.01 -7.97 8.24
CA MET A 13 -18.38 -8.93 9.15
C MET A 13 -16.98 -8.46 9.53
N THR A 14 -16.58 -8.77 10.75
CA THR A 14 -15.22 -8.55 11.26
C THR A 14 -14.54 -9.89 11.49
N PHE A 15 -13.23 -9.94 11.29
CA PHE A 15 -12.45 -11.17 11.33
C PHE A 15 -11.27 -11.06 12.32
N PRO A 16 -11.53 -10.90 13.63
CA PRO A 16 -10.48 -10.68 14.63
C PRO A 16 -9.50 -11.87 14.71
N ASP A 17 -9.97 -13.08 14.44
CA ASP A 17 -9.13 -14.28 14.47
C ASP A 17 -8.15 -14.30 13.29
N ILE A 18 -8.61 -13.94 12.09
CA ILE A 18 -7.74 -13.79 10.91
C ILE A 18 -6.68 -12.73 11.17
N ILE A 19 -7.07 -11.58 11.73
CA ILE A 19 -6.15 -10.50 12.06
C ILE A 19 -5.09 -11.00 13.06
N ARG A 20 -5.50 -11.65 14.16
CA ARG A 20 -4.57 -12.19 15.16
C ARG A 20 -3.59 -13.20 14.57
N GLN A 21 -4.06 -14.11 13.70
CA GLN A 21 -3.20 -15.09 13.05
C GLN A 21 -2.23 -14.43 12.06
N THR A 22 -2.71 -13.46 11.28
CA THR A 22 -1.86 -12.69 10.36
C THR A 22 -0.79 -11.91 11.13
N ASP A 23 -1.17 -11.23 12.21
CA ASP A 23 -0.24 -10.49 13.09
C ASP A 23 0.77 -11.38 13.78
N ARG A 24 0.44 -12.64 14.04
CA ARG A 24 1.40 -13.61 14.58
C ARG A 24 2.47 -13.98 13.55
N ILE A 25 2.11 -14.05 12.28
CA ILE A 25 2.96 -14.53 11.19
C ILE A 25 3.74 -13.39 10.54
N LEU A 26 3.09 -12.23 10.30
CA LEU A 26 3.66 -11.10 9.58
C LEU A 26 4.03 -9.95 10.52
N ASP A 27 5.08 -9.22 10.17
CA ASP A 27 5.43 -7.95 10.78
C ASP A 27 4.65 -6.79 10.14
N LYS A 28 4.85 -5.55 10.65
CA LYS A 28 4.22 -4.33 10.13
C LYS A 28 4.58 -3.98 8.68
N PHE A 29 5.59 -4.63 8.11
CA PHE A 29 6.03 -4.45 6.72
C PHE A 29 5.59 -5.60 5.82
N GLY A 30 4.80 -6.55 6.33
CA GLY A 30 4.35 -7.74 5.60
C GLY A 30 5.42 -8.81 5.43
N ARG A 31 6.51 -8.79 6.22
CA ARG A 31 7.55 -9.82 6.21
C ARG A 31 7.23 -10.91 7.22
N ILE A 32 7.58 -12.14 6.89
CA ILE A 32 7.39 -13.28 7.79
C ILE A 32 8.34 -13.17 8.98
N LYS A 33 7.79 -13.18 10.18
CA LYS A 33 8.54 -13.14 11.43
C LYS A 33 9.36 -14.41 11.62
N ASP A 34 10.48 -14.30 12.31
CA ASP A 34 11.34 -15.45 12.61
C ASP A 34 10.62 -16.51 13.43
N ASN A 35 9.74 -16.09 14.33
CA ASN A 35 8.91 -16.94 15.18
C ASN A 35 7.52 -17.25 14.62
N ALA A 36 7.33 -17.12 13.30
CA ALA A 36 6.06 -17.47 12.65
C ALA A 36 5.73 -18.96 12.80
N SER A 37 6.76 -19.83 12.88
CA SER A 37 6.66 -21.21 13.35
C SER A 37 7.94 -21.60 14.09
N ASP A 38 7.85 -22.60 14.98
CA ASP A 38 9.01 -23.12 15.71
C ASP A 38 10.05 -23.72 14.74
N HIS A 39 9.57 -24.33 13.66
CA HIS A 39 10.43 -24.90 12.64
C HIS A 39 11.19 -23.82 11.87
N LEU A 40 10.52 -22.75 11.43
CA LEU A 40 11.17 -21.61 10.77
C LEU A 40 12.22 -20.95 11.67
N PHE A 41 11.91 -20.80 12.94
CA PHE A 41 12.85 -20.26 13.92
C PHE A 41 14.11 -21.11 14.03
N THR A 42 13.96 -22.42 14.11
CA THR A 42 15.09 -23.38 14.18
C THR A 42 15.94 -23.31 12.91
N ILE A 43 15.32 -23.32 11.73
CA ILE A 43 16.03 -23.21 10.44
C ILE A 43 16.84 -21.92 10.39
N ARG A 44 16.26 -20.77 10.73
CA ARG A 44 16.95 -19.47 10.70
C ARG A 44 18.09 -19.38 11.70
N GLN A 45 17.93 -19.97 12.89
CA GLN A 45 19.02 -20.06 13.85
C GLN A 45 20.18 -20.91 13.33
N GLU A 46 19.87 -22.08 12.75
CA GLU A 46 20.89 -22.96 12.20
C GLU A 46 21.59 -22.33 11.00
N LEU A 47 20.85 -21.62 10.15
CA LEU A 47 21.37 -20.88 9.00
C LEU A 47 22.36 -19.81 9.47
N ALA A 48 21.96 -18.94 10.38
CA ALA A 48 22.83 -17.89 10.93
C ALA A 48 24.10 -18.46 11.61
N ARG A 49 23.95 -19.58 12.32
CA ARG A 49 25.10 -20.27 12.95
C ARG A 49 26.07 -20.82 11.91
N THR A 50 25.55 -21.45 10.87
CA THR A 50 26.35 -22.07 9.80
C THR A 50 27.09 -21.00 9.00
N GLU A 51 26.41 -19.93 8.60
CA GLU A 51 27.02 -18.75 7.91
C GLU A 51 28.10 -18.10 8.77
N GLY A 52 27.84 -17.92 10.08
CA GLY A 52 28.82 -17.40 11.03
C GLY A 52 30.07 -18.29 11.15
N SER A 53 29.90 -19.62 11.09
CA SER A 53 31.00 -20.59 11.09
C SER A 53 31.82 -20.49 9.81
N ILE A 54 31.15 -20.44 8.64
CA ILE A 54 31.81 -20.27 7.34
C ILE A 54 32.63 -18.98 7.33
N SER A 55 32.05 -17.87 7.75
CA SER A 55 32.72 -16.57 7.80
C SER A 55 33.97 -16.59 8.67
N LYS A 56 33.94 -17.26 9.84
CA LYS A 56 35.10 -17.43 10.72
C LYS A 56 36.19 -18.24 10.05
N THR A 57 35.85 -19.38 9.44
CA THR A 57 36.79 -20.26 8.74
C THR A 57 37.45 -19.56 7.57
N LEU A 58 36.66 -18.89 6.72
CA LEU A 58 37.16 -18.12 5.57
C LEU A 58 38.12 -16.99 6.00
N ASN A 59 37.78 -16.25 7.05
CA ASN A 59 38.62 -15.20 7.60
C ASN A 59 39.95 -15.76 8.16
N SER A 60 39.90 -16.95 8.76
CA SER A 60 41.12 -17.64 9.22
C SER A 60 42.03 -18.02 8.05
N ILE A 61 41.48 -18.61 7.00
CA ILE A 61 42.22 -18.98 5.77
C ILE A 61 42.82 -17.74 5.09
N LEU A 62 42.02 -16.66 4.99
CA LEU A 62 42.47 -15.40 4.42
C LEU A 62 43.63 -14.78 5.21
N ARG A 63 43.55 -14.74 6.53
CA ARG A 63 44.63 -14.20 7.37
C ARG A 63 45.91 -15.00 7.21
N ALA A 64 45.83 -16.32 7.13
CA ALA A 64 47.00 -17.17 6.85
C ALA A 64 47.59 -16.86 5.47
N ALA A 65 46.77 -16.74 4.43
CA ALA A 65 47.21 -16.40 3.08
C ALA A 65 47.78 -14.97 2.99
N GLN A 66 47.25 -14.02 3.76
CA GLN A 66 47.77 -12.65 3.85
C GLN A 66 49.13 -12.61 4.58
N SER A 67 49.32 -13.39 5.66
CA SER A 67 50.58 -13.48 6.38
C SER A 67 51.70 -14.08 5.52
N ASP A 68 51.33 -15.02 4.63
CA ASP A 68 52.26 -15.63 3.67
C ASP A 68 52.50 -14.77 2.42
N GLY A 69 51.93 -13.55 2.37
CA GLY A 69 52.06 -12.62 1.23
C GLY A 69 51.36 -13.09 -0.04
N LEU A 70 50.44 -14.02 0.06
CA LEU A 70 49.73 -14.63 -1.08
C LEU A 70 48.48 -13.84 -1.53
N VAL A 71 47.91 -13.06 -0.62
CA VAL A 71 46.66 -12.30 -0.85
C VAL A 71 46.85 -10.90 -0.27
N GLU A 72 46.31 -9.88 -0.93
CA GLU A 72 46.34 -8.50 -0.45
C GLU A 72 45.50 -8.33 0.84
N LYS A 73 45.89 -7.34 1.67
CA LYS A 73 45.31 -7.15 3.02
C LYS A 73 43.84 -6.70 3.01
N ASP A 74 43.38 -6.12 1.91
CA ASP A 74 42.01 -5.60 1.71
C ASP A 74 41.02 -6.62 1.15
N VAL A 75 41.49 -7.82 0.80
CA VAL A 75 40.65 -8.90 0.30
C VAL A 75 39.74 -9.44 1.43
N ALA A 76 38.45 -9.56 1.15
CA ALA A 76 37.46 -10.12 2.05
C ALA A 76 36.63 -11.24 1.36
N PRO A 77 36.08 -12.18 2.13
CA PRO A 77 35.15 -13.17 1.58
C PRO A 77 33.98 -12.48 0.88
N THR A 78 33.50 -13.05 -0.21
CA THR A 78 32.37 -12.53 -0.99
C THR A 78 31.39 -13.65 -1.33
N MET A 79 30.18 -13.26 -1.68
CA MET A 79 29.13 -14.18 -2.12
C MET A 79 29.20 -14.39 -3.64
N ARG A 80 29.25 -15.66 -4.09
CA ARG A 80 29.10 -16.06 -5.49
C ARG A 80 28.19 -17.27 -5.58
N ASP A 81 27.16 -17.19 -6.42
CA ASP A 81 26.19 -18.25 -6.64
C ASP A 81 25.60 -18.86 -5.34
N GLY A 82 25.35 -17.99 -4.34
CA GLY A 82 24.84 -18.41 -3.03
C GLY A 82 25.88 -19.14 -2.17
N ARG A 83 27.20 -18.95 -2.43
CA ARG A 83 28.30 -19.52 -1.64
C ARG A 83 29.25 -18.43 -1.18
N LEU A 84 29.72 -18.52 0.03
CA LEU A 84 30.81 -17.70 0.53
C LEU A 84 32.14 -18.23 0.01
N VAL A 85 32.84 -17.39 -0.73
CA VAL A 85 34.12 -17.74 -1.43
C VAL A 85 35.19 -16.68 -1.16
N ILE A 86 36.43 -17.03 -1.48
CA ILE A 86 37.56 -16.12 -1.38
C ILE A 86 37.97 -15.68 -2.79
N PRO A 87 38.05 -14.36 -3.08
CA PRO A 87 38.62 -13.86 -4.32
C PRO A 87 40.14 -13.89 -4.22
N ILE A 88 40.81 -14.59 -5.16
CA ILE A 88 42.28 -14.72 -5.22
C ILE A 88 42.81 -14.51 -6.63
N ALA A 89 44.09 -14.20 -6.76
CA ALA A 89 44.74 -14.17 -8.06
C ALA A 89 44.86 -15.59 -8.65
N PRO A 90 44.70 -15.81 -9.98
CA PRO A 90 44.75 -17.12 -10.61
C PRO A 90 46.01 -17.94 -10.31
N ALA A 91 47.15 -17.27 -10.15
CA ALA A 91 48.42 -17.91 -9.81
C ALA A 91 48.40 -18.62 -8.44
N LEU A 92 47.50 -18.23 -7.54
CA LEU A 92 47.37 -18.78 -6.19
C LEU A 92 46.37 -19.94 -6.10
N LYS A 93 45.69 -20.27 -7.20
CA LYS A 93 44.67 -21.34 -7.27
C LYS A 93 45.19 -22.70 -6.74
N LYS A 94 46.49 -23.00 -6.91
CA LYS A 94 47.09 -24.25 -6.43
C LYS A 94 47.46 -24.24 -4.95
N LYS A 95 47.46 -23.07 -4.29
CA LYS A 95 47.90 -22.91 -2.88
C LYS A 95 46.74 -23.01 -1.91
N ILE A 96 45.51 -22.63 -2.33
CA ILE A 96 44.30 -22.80 -1.55
C ILE A 96 43.54 -23.99 -2.15
N LYS A 97 43.49 -25.10 -1.40
CA LYS A 97 42.69 -26.27 -1.82
C LYS A 97 41.22 -25.92 -1.80
N GLY A 98 40.51 -26.13 -2.90
CA GLY A 98 39.10 -25.81 -2.98
C GLY A 98 38.54 -25.92 -4.40
N ILE A 99 37.28 -25.50 -4.53
CA ILE A 99 36.53 -25.49 -5.79
C ILE A 99 36.52 -24.05 -6.34
N VAL A 100 36.84 -23.89 -7.63
CA VAL A 100 36.68 -22.60 -8.32
C VAL A 100 35.28 -22.53 -8.86
N HIS A 101 34.50 -21.52 -8.43
CA HIS A 101 33.11 -21.31 -8.85
C HIS A 101 33.00 -20.31 -9.98
N ASP A 102 33.84 -19.28 -9.99
CA ASP A 102 33.72 -18.18 -10.96
C ASP A 102 35.06 -17.53 -11.22
N GLU A 103 35.13 -16.76 -12.30
CA GLU A 103 36.27 -15.97 -12.69
C GLU A 103 35.82 -14.55 -13.07
N SER A 104 36.57 -13.53 -12.67
CA SER A 104 36.26 -12.16 -13.05
C SER A 104 36.33 -11.98 -14.59
N ALA A 105 35.49 -11.08 -15.14
CA ALA A 105 35.45 -10.79 -16.58
C ALA A 105 36.84 -10.42 -17.18
N THR A 106 37.76 -9.94 -16.35
CA THR A 106 39.14 -9.61 -16.76
C THR A 106 40.13 -10.75 -16.58
N GLY A 107 39.71 -11.90 -16.06
CA GLY A 107 40.58 -13.05 -15.75
C GLY A 107 41.58 -12.80 -14.62
N LYS A 108 41.53 -11.66 -13.93
CA LYS A 108 42.50 -11.29 -12.87
C LYS A 108 42.18 -11.86 -11.50
N THR A 109 40.96 -12.33 -11.30
CA THR A 109 40.48 -12.85 -10.00
C THR A 109 39.69 -14.12 -10.23
N VAL A 110 39.96 -15.16 -9.46
CA VAL A 110 39.18 -16.38 -9.37
C VAL A 110 38.53 -16.47 -7.99
N PHE A 111 37.29 -16.97 -7.96
CA PHE A 111 36.53 -17.13 -6.73
C PHE A 111 36.60 -18.58 -6.28
N VAL A 112 37.32 -18.82 -5.19
CA VAL A 112 37.59 -20.17 -4.67
C VAL A 112 36.76 -20.43 -3.41
N GLU A 113 36.04 -21.54 -3.39
CA GLU A 113 35.45 -22.12 -2.20
C GLU A 113 36.49 -23.07 -1.57
N PRO A 114 37.06 -22.73 -0.41
CA PRO A 114 38.01 -23.64 0.25
C PRO A 114 37.34 -24.95 0.64
N ALA A 115 38.10 -26.05 0.58
CA ALA A 115 37.59 -27.38 0.87
C ALA A 115 36.97 -27.50 2.28
N GLU A 116 37.46 -26.72 3.23
CA GLU A 116 37.04 -26.67 4.62
C GLU A 116 35.63 -26.12 4.82
N VAL A 117 35.08 -25.40 3.84
CA VAL A 117 33.76 -24.77 3.94
C VAL A 117 32.73 -25.35 2.96
N VAL A 118 33.12 -26.28 2.10
CA VAL A 118 32.21 -26.88 1.07
C VAL A 118 30.99 -27.51 1.69
N GLU A 119 31.16 -28.33 2.72
CA GLU A 119 30.03 -28.97 3.41
C GLU A 119 29.10 -27.95 4.09
N ALA A 120 29.70 -26.94 4.74
CA ALA A 120 28.93 -25.89 5.40
C ALA A 120 28.15 -25.02 4.39
N ASN A 121 28.74 -24.66 3.25
CA ASN A 121 28.04 -23.97 2.17
C ASN A 121 26.92 -24.82 1.56
N ASN A 122 27.10 -26.14 1.42
CA ASN A 122 26.03 -27.05 0.99
C ASN A 122 24.89 -27.06 2.02
N LYS A 123 25.22 -27.11 3.32
CA LYS A 123 24.24 -27.06 4.40
C LYS A 123 23.44 -25.74 4.39
N VAL A 124 24.09 -24.60 4.13
CA VAL A 124 23.39 -23.31 3.97
C VAL A 124 22.35 -23.40 2.86
N ARG A 125 22.72 -23.93 1.68
CA ARG A 125 21.77 -24.08 0.56
C ARG A 125 20.59 -25.01 0.88
N GLU A 126 20.86 -26.09 1.61
CA GLU A 126 19.79 -26.98 2.09
C GLU A 126 18.82 -26.25 3.03
N LEU A 127 19.38 -25.51 4.00
CA LEU A 127 18.61 -24.71 4.94
C LEU A 127 17.80 -23.58 4.27
N GLU A 128 18.39 -22.88 3.30
CA GLU A 128 17.67 -21.88 2.49
C GLU A 128 16.49 -22.51 1.71
N ALA A 129 16.70 -23.69 1.14
CA ALA A 129 15.63 -24.41 0.45
C ALA A 129 14.54 -24.88 1.43
N GLU A 130 14.93 -25.30 2.63
CA GLU A 130 14.01 -25.69 3.71
C GLU A 130 13.24 -24.51 4.25
N GLU A 131 13.90 -23.37 4.48
CA GLU A 131 13.26 -22.10 4.85
C GLU A 131 12.18 -21.71 3.83
N ARG A 132 12.51 -21.74 2.54
CA ARG A 132 11.56 -21.41 1.47
C ARG A 132 10.35 -22.34 1.49
N ARG A 133 10.53 -23.64 1.69
CA ARG A 133 9.43 -24.61 1.80
C ARG A 133 8.55 -24.32 3.01
N GLU A 134 9.15 -24.02 4.16
CA GLU A 134 8.42 -23.71 5.38
C GLU A 134 7.63 -22.39 5.25
N ILE A 135 8.22 -21.36 4.63
CA ILE A 135 7.53 -20.11 4.32
C ILE A 135 6.30 -20.36 3.43
N ILE A 136 6.45 -21.17 2.38
CA ILE A 136 5.33 -21.52 1.50
C ILE A 136 4.24 -22.27 2.28
N ARG A 137 4.61 -23.19 3.18
CA ARG A 137 3.66 -23.89 4.04
C ARG A 137 2.87 -22.92 4.91
N ILE A 138 3.56 -22.04 5.63
CA ILE A 138 2.95 -21.02 6.50
C ILE A 138 1.97 -20.13 5.72
N LEU A 139 2.38 -19.65 4.53
CA LEU A 139 1.53 -18.83 3.68
C LEU A 139 0.34 -19.59 3.10
N THR A 140 0.50 -20.86 2.83
CA THR A 140 -0.59 -21.73 2.37
C THR A 140 -1.62 -21.92 3.48
N ASP A 141 -1.17 -22.17 4.70
CA ASP A 141 -2.02 -22.38 5.87
C ASP A 141 -2.87 -21.12 6.17
N ILE A 142 -2.25 -19.93 6.21
CA ILE A 142 -3.00 -18.69 6.43
C ILE A 142 -3.96 -18.38 5.26
N THR A 143 -3.55 -18.69 4.04
CA THR A 143 -4.41 -18.50 2.86
C THR A 143 -5.64 -19.41 2.93
N ALA A 144 -5.49 -20.66 3.41
CA ALA A 144 -6.60 -21.58 3.59
C ALA A 144 -7.62 -21.05 4.63
N ILE A 145 -7.16 -20.35 5.66
CA ILE A 145 -8.02 -19.73 6.67
C ILE A 145 -8.75 -18.50 6.11
N VAL A 146 -8.08 -17.68 5.29
CA VAL A 146 -8.67 -16.46 4.71
C VAL A 146 -9.65 -16.77 3.58
N ARG A 147 -9.35 -17.78 2.77
CA ARG A 147 -10.08 -18.13 1.54
C ARG A 147 -11.61 -18.27 1.71
N PRO A 148 -12.14 -18.93 2.74
CA PRO A 148 -13.59 -19.06 2.95
C PRO A 148 -14.29 -17.70 3.15
N HIS A 149 -13.56 -16.69 3.62
CA HIS A 149 -14.10 -15.40 4.04
C HIS A 149 -13.85 -14.27 3.00
N VAL A 150 -13.31 -14.59 1.83
CA VAL A 150 -12.96 -13.58 0.82
C VAL A 150 -14.16 -12.77 0.38
N LYS A 151 -15.33 -13.39 0.21
CA LYS A 151 -16.56 -12.69 -0.20
C LYS A 151 -17.00 -11.66 0.83
N GLU A 152 -17.00 -12.05 2.09
CA GLU A 152 -17.39 -11.18 3.22
C GLU A 152 -16.38 -10.06 3.44
N ILE A 153 -15.09 -10.34 3.28
CA ILE A 153 -14.03 -9.32 3.32
C ILE A 153 -14.22 -8.28 2.19
N LEU A 154 -14.52 -8.74 0.98
CA LEU A 154 -14.78 -7.84 -0.15
C LEU A 154 -16.04 -7.00 0.07
N ARG A 155 -17.12 -7.57 0.66
CA ARG A 155 -18.31 -6.80 1.04
C ARG A 155 -17.99 -5.71 2.07
N SER A 156 -17.22 -6.05 3.10
CA SER A 156 -16.76 -5.07 4.09
C SER A 156 -15.92 -3.96 3.45
N TYR A 157 -15.07 -4.29 2.47
CA TYR A 157 -14.30 -3.30 1.72
C TYR A 157 -15.19 -2.37 0.88
N VAL A 158 -16.20 -2.90 0.20
CA VAL A 158 -17.21 -2.11 -0.54
C VAL A 158 -17.96 -1.19 0.41
N PHE A 159 -18.38 -1.69 1.57
CA PHE A 159 -19.02 -0.89 2.62
C PHE A 159 -18.14 0.28 3.06
N MET A 160 -16.85 0.06 3.29
CA MET A 160 -15.91 1.14 3.64
C MET A 160 -15.88 2.23 2.56
N GLY A 161 -15.85 1.86 1.28
CA GLY A 161 -15.92 2.81 0.17
C GLY A 161 -17.25 3.59 0.13
N GLN A 162 -18.36 2.95 0.45
CA GLN A 162 -19.67 3.61 0.55
C GLN A 162 -19.72 4.62 1.70
N ILE A 163 -19.23 4.24 2.88
CA ILE A 163 -19.17 5.14 4.05
C ILE A 163 -18.23 6.32 3.78
N ASP A 164 -17.08 6.09 3.17
CA ASP A 164 -16.16 7.15 2.79
C ASP A 164 -16.81 8.14 1.82
N ASN A 165 -17.55 7.65 0.82
CA ASN A 165 -18.31 8.49 -0.11
C ASN A 165 -19.39 9.30 0.62
N VAL A 166 -20.15 8.70 1.54
CA VAL A 166 -21.16 9.42 2.35
C VAL A 166 -20.49 10.49 3.21
N HIS A 167 -19.39 10.17 3.84
CA HIS A 167 -18.62 11.11 4.65
C HIS A 167 -18.10 12.29 3.81
N ALA A 168 -17.50 12.02 2.65
CA ALA A 168 -17.01 13.06 1.74
C ALA A 168 -18.15 14.01 1.29
N ARG A 169 -19.33 13.47 0.97
CA ARG A 169 -20.52 14.27 0.63
C ARG A 169 -20.99 15.13 1.79
N ALA A 170 -21.00 14.58 3.00
CA ALA A 170 -21.39 15.31 4.21
C ALA A 170 -20.40 16.46 4.51
N GLU A 171 -19.10 16.22 4.42
CA GLU A 171 -18.10 17.27 4.60
C GLU A 171 -18.18 18.35 3.51
N MET A 172 -18.43 17.97 2.27
CA MET A 172 -18.65 18.92 1.18
C MET A 172 -19.91 19.78 1.45
N ALA A 173 -21.01 19.17 1.89
CA ALA A 173 -22.23 19.90 2.25
C ALA A 173 -21.99 20.91 3.37
N LYS A 174 -21.26 20.51 4.43
CA LYS A 174 -20.85 21.43 5.52
C LYS A 174 -20.05 22.62 5.01
N GLN A 175 -19.03 22.37 4.17
CA GLN A 175 -18.19 23.43 3.61
C GLN A 175 -18.97 24.43 2.75
N MET A 176 -19.98 23.95 2.01
CA MET A 176 -20.84 24.78 1.17
C MET A 176 -22.04 25.37 1.93
N LYS A 177 -22.20 25.04 3.20
CA LYS A 177 -23.41 25.36 3.99
C LYS A 177 -24.68 24.91 3.27
N ALA A 178 -24.60 23.75 2.63
CA ALA A 178 -25.69 23.15 1.88
C ALA A 178 -26.65 22.41 2.79
N ILE A 179 -27.89 22.34 2.38
CA ILE A 179 -28.96 21.60 3.06
C ILE A 179 -29.46 20.44 2.19
N GLU A 180 -30.15 19.49 2.80
CA GLU A 180 -30.91 18.47 2.08
C GLU A 180 -32.18 19.12 1.50
N PRO A 181 -32.31 19.19 0.15
CA PRO A 181 -33.51 19.81 -0.45
C PRO A 181 -34.72 18.89 -0.35
N ALA A 182 -35.89 19.47 -0.17
CA ALA A 182 -37.15 18.75 -0.37
C ALA A 182 -37.34 18.47 -1.87
N VAL A 183 -37.51 17.20 -2.24
CA VAL A 183 -37.72 16.78 -3.64
C VAL A 183 -39.20 16.37 -3.81
N ASP A 184 -39.88 16.97 -4.78
CA ASP A 184 -41.27 16.63 -5.14
C ASP A 184 -41.30 16.10 -6.59
N ASN A 185 -42.33 15.33 -6.90
CA ASN A 185 -42.64 14.81 -8.25
C ASN A 185 -43.37 15.82 -9.15
N LYS A 186 -43.32 17.10 -8.79
CA LYS A 186 -43.93 18.21 -9.55
C LYS A 186 -42.83 19.08 -10.20
N PRO A 187 -43.12 19.74 -11.32
CA PRO A 187 -42.20 20.70 -11.91
C PRO A 187 -42.18 21.98 -11.04
N LEU A 188 -41.32 21.95 -10.03
CA LEU A 188 -41.16 23.02 -9.05
C LEU A 188 -39.68 23.30 -8.80
N ILE A 189 -39.27 24.54 -8.88
CA ILE A 189 -38.04 25.06 -8.28
C ILE A 189 -38.48 26.18 -7.35
N ASP A 190 -38.10 26.09 -6.10
CA ASP A 190 -38.34 27.13 -5.09
C ASP A 190 -37.10 27.22 -4.21
N TRP A 191 -36.20 28.08 -4.61
CA TRP A 191 -34.90 28.26 -3.94
C TRP A 191 -34.79 29.64 -3.32
N ILE A 192 -34.48 29.65 -2.05
CA ILE A 192 -34.27 30.85 -1.25
C ILE A 192 -32.78 30.93 -0.91
N GLU A 193 -32.18 32.09 -1.11
CA GLU A 193 -30.77 32.34 -0.85
C GLU A 193 -29.79 31.37 -1.55
N ALA A 194 -30.13 30.87 -2.72
CA ALA A 194 -29.29 29.96 -3.49
C ALA A 194 -27.94 30.57 -3.84
N ARG A 195 -26.85 29.87 -3.56
CA ARG A 195 -25.48 30.36 -3.74
C ARG A 195 -24.70 29.45 -4.65
N HIS A 196 -24.06 30.02 -5.66
CA HIS A 196 -23.16 29.25 -6.53
C HIS A 196 -21.93 28.79 -5.74
N PRO A 197 -21.72 27.49 -5.46
CA PRO A 197 -20.73 27.03 -4.50
C PRO A 197 -19.29 27.41 -4.87
N LEU A 198 -18.92 27.29 -6.15
CA LEU A 198 -17.58 27.65 -6.60
C LEU A 198 -17.34 29.16 -6.56
N LEU A 199 -18.35 29.98 -6.90
CA LEU A 199 -18.25 31.43 -6.83
C LEU A 199 -18.17 31.90 -5.37
N GLN A 200 -18.99 31.34 -4.49
CA GLN A 200 -18.95 31.62 -3.06
C GLN A 200 -17.54 31.39 -2.51
N ARG A 201 -16.95 30.21 -2.75
CA ARG A 201 -15.59 29.87 -2.31
C ARG A 201 -14.53 30.81 -2.87
N SER A 202 -14.69 31.24 -4.13
CA SER A 202 -13.76 32.20 -4.77
C SER A 202 -13.85 33.59 -4.15
N LEU A 203 -15.06 34.06 -3.89
CA LEU A 203 -15.29 35.39 -3.28
C LEU A 203 -14.87 35.41 -1.79
N GLU A 204 -15.14 34.33 -1.04
CA GLU A 204 -14.70 34.20 0.36
C GLU A 204 -13.18 34.32 0.49
N LYS A 205 -12.41 33.71 -0.42
CA LYS A 205 -10.95 33.86 -0.47
C LYS A 205 -10.49 35.32 -0.73
N GLN A 206 -11.35 36.15 -1.34
CA GLN A 206 -11.08 37.53 -1.60
C GLN A 206 -11.68 38.48 -0.53
N GLY A 207 -12.25 37.92 0.55
CA GLY A 207 -12.96 38.69 1.57
C GLY A 207 -14.28 39.33 1.10
N LYS A 208 -14.83 38.86 -0.03
CA LYS A 208 -16.07 39.36 -0.63
C LYS A 208 -17.24 38.44 -0.32
N ARG A 209 -18.45 39.00 -0.29
CA ARG A 209 -19.68 38.23 -0.12
C ARG A 209 -20.33 37.93 -1.47
N ILE A 210 -20.92 36.74 -1.59
CA ILE A 210 -21.77 36.39 -2.74
C ILE A 210 -23.16 37.04 -2.56
N VAL A 211 -23.76 37.45 -3.66
CA VAL A 211 -25.18 37.84 -3.69
C VAL A 211 -25.97 36.54 -3.95
N PRO A 212 -26.86 36.14 -3.06
CA PRO A 212 -27.67 34.96 -3.26
C PRO A 212 -28.72 35.14 -4.36
N LEU A 213 -29.22 34.01 -4.88
CA LEU A 213 -30.26 33.97 -5.90
C LEU A 213 -31.55 33.47 -5.27
N GLU A 214 -32.64 34.18 -5.49
CA GLU A 214 -33.99 33.70 -5.24
C GLU A 214 -34.67 33.36 -6.58
N ILE A 215 -35.25 32.15 -6.69
CA ILE A 215 -35.89 31.71 -7.92
C ILE A 215 -37.05 30.77 -7.61
N THR A 216 -38.22 31.10 -8.16
CA THR A 216 -39.44 30.27 -8.09
C THR A 216 -39.97 29.99 -9.50
N LEU A 217 -40.00 28.70 -9.87
CA LEU A 217 -40.64 28.20 -11.09
C LEU A 217 -41.71 27.16 -10.69
N THR A 218 -42.88 27.29 -11.24
CA THR A 218 -44.02 26.37 -10.95
C THR A 218 -44.60 25.79 -12.23
N ALA A 219 -45.56 24.88 -12.11
CA ALA A 219 -46.25 24.32 -13.28
C ALA A 219 -46.91 25.42 -14.16
N ASP A 220 -47.38 26.50 -13.54
CA ASP A 220 -48.05 27.62 -14.24
C ASP A 220 -47.06 28.69 -14.73
N LYS A 221 -45.94 28.88 -14.01
CA LYS A 221 -44.91 29.86 -14.33
C LYS A 221 -43.62 29.12 -14.66
N ARG A 222 -43.53 28.54 -15.84
CA ARG A 222 -42.40 27.68 -16.27
C ARG A 222 -41.26 28.41 -16.95
N ILE A 223 -41.44 29.67 -17.31
CA ILE A 223 -40.46 30.45 -18.07
C ILE A 223 -40.09 31.68 -17.26
N LEU A 224 -38.77 31.82 -16.99
CA LEU A 224 -38.17 32.99 -16.38
C LEU A 224 -37.28 33.69 -17.42
N ILE A 225 -37.63 34.97 -17.72
CA ILE A 225 -36.81 35.77 -18.62
C ILE A 225 -35.88 36.68 -17.79
N ILE A 226 -34.59 36.56 -18.00
CA ILE A 226 -33.58 37.36 -17.29
C ILE A 226 -33.01 38.40 -18.26
N SER A 227 -33.27 39.67 -17.97
CA SER A 227 -32.73 40.81 -18.75
C SER A 227 -31.89 41.75 -17.88
N GLY A 228 -31.04 42.55 -18.49
CA GLY A 228 -30.19 43.51 -17.80
C GLY A 228 -28.85 43.73 -18.47
N PRO A 229 -27.95 44.58 -17.94
CA PRO A 229 -26.64 44.86 -18.51
C PRO A 229 -25.73 43.62 -18.52
N ASN A 230 -24.73 43.58 -19.40
CA ASN A 230 -23.85 42.43 -19.56
C ASN A 230 -23.07 42.09 -18.30
N ALA A 231 -22.73 43.04 -17.45
CA ALA A 231 -22.05 42.84 -16.17
C ALA A 231 -22.97 42.51 -14.99
N GLY A 232 -24.29 42.41 -15.21
CA GLY A 232 -25.31 42.30 -14.16
C GLY A 232 -25.54 40.87 -13.60
N GLY A 233 -24.67 39.91 -13.87
CA GLY A 233 -24.75 38.56 -13.26
C GLY A 233 -25.68 37.56 -13.96
N LYS A 234 -26.29 37.89 -15.13
CA LYS A 234 -27.20 36.98 -15.87
C LYS A 234 -26.63 35.58 -16.09
N SER A 235 -25.41 35.49 -16.59
CA SER A 235 -24.73 34.23 -16.86
C SER A 235 -24.42 33.45 -15.57
N VAL A 236 -24.18 34.14 -14.47
CA VAL A 236 -23.95 33.52 -13.16
C VAL A 236 -25.25 32.90 -12.63
N CYS A 237 -26.37 33.60 -12.78
CA CYS A 237 -27.69 33.06 -12.42
C CYS A 237 -27.97 31.76 -13.16
N LEU A 238 -27.83 31.74 -14.49
CA LEU A 238 -28.05 30.52 -15.30
C LEU A 238 -27.12 29.37 -14.89
N LYS A 239 -25.83 29.67 -14.67
CA LYS A 239 -24.85 28.69 -14.22
C LYS A 239 -25.17 28.16 -12.81
N THR A 240 -25.67 29.01 -11.91
CA THR A 240 -26.08 28.61 -10.57
C THR A 240 -27.22 27.60 -10.64
N VAL A 241 -28.25 27.89 -11.41
CA VAL A 241 -29.40 27.00 -11.58
C VAL A 241 -28.97 25.65 -12.18
N GLY A 242 -28.20 25.70 -13.28
CA GLY A 242 -27.71 24.48 -13.94
C GLY A 242 -26.83 23.62 -13.03
N LEU A 243 -25.88 24.23 -12.31
CA LEU A 243 -25.00 23.49 -11.40
C LEU A 243 -25.76 22.87 -10.23
N MET A 244 -26.63 23.63 -9.58
CA MET A 244 -27.38 23.14 -8.41
C MET A 244 -28.38 22.06 -8.79
N GLN A 245 -29.03 22.18 -9.95
CA GLN A 245 -29.89 21.14 -10.48
C GLN A 245 -29.10 19.86 -10.80
N TYR A 246 -27.89 19.99 -11.34
CA TYR A 246 -26.99 18.86 -11.59
C TYR A 246 -26.52 18.22 -10.28
N MET A 247 -26.15 19.02 -9.28
CA MET A 247 -25.80 18.52 -7.94
C MET A 247 -26.96 17.72 -7.34
N LEU A 248 -28.19 18.24 -7.41
CA LEU A 248 -29.39 17.54 -6.94
C LEU A 248 -29.58 16.19 -7.64
N GLN A 249 -29.43 16.15 -8.96
CA GLN A 249 -29.53 14.89 -9.74
C GLN A 249 -28.43 13.88 -9.36
N CYS A 250 -27.28 14.36 -8.91
CA CYS A 250 -26.21 13.51 -8.35
C CYS A 250 -26.45 13.10 -6.88
N GLY A 251 -27.58 13.47 -6.28
CA GLY A 251 -27.92 13.19 -4.88
C GLY A 251 -27.04 13.96 -3.89
N LEU A 252 -26.59 15.15 -4.25
CA LEU A 252 -25.83 16.04 -3.38
C LEU A 252 -26.74 17.06 -2.72
N SER A 253 -26.40 17.48 -1.51
CA SER A 253 -26.99 18.66 -0.87
C SER A 253 -26.65 19.92 -1.65
N ILE A 254 -27.53 20.90 -1.63
CA ILE A 254 -27.38 22.16 -2.38
C ILE A 254 -27.39 23.37 -1.43
N PRO A 255 -26.62 24.42 -1.72
CA PRO A 255 -26.53 25.62 -0.88
C PRO A 255 -27.68 26.59 -1.19
N VAL A 256 -28.86 26.32 -0.58
CA VAL A 256 -30.07 27.12 -0.63
C VAL A 256 -30.53 27.52 0.75
#